data_023b8b4c4e8929b137e5f4134cd90449
#
_entry.id   023b8b4c4e8929b137e5f4134cd90449
#
_cell.length_a   1.000
_cell.length_b   1.000
_cell.length_c   1.000
_cell.angle_alpha   90.00
_cell.angle_beta   90.00
_cell.angle_gamma   90.00
#
_symmetry.space_group_name_H-M   'P 1'
#
loop_
_entity.id
_entity.type
_entity.pdbx_description
1 polymer ?
#
loop_
_entity_poly.entity_id
_entity_poly.type
_entity_poly.pdbx_seq_one_letter_code
_entity_poly.pdbx_strand_id
1 'polypeptide(L)'
;MKNIKMIFTVMFVIFTFTTSVFAGPFNASAKTKRIPAGTTFQLEFLQPVSTFSGNSGDSFVATLLNEQTSGTSVILPAGTIVRGSILDVKTAKYFSRGAKLYLDFDHVVTPTGRQIPLEMAVAQFDKIYYDGSLYKNLGYGEAIQNNYNKASEITKRATEYGKKAGESAPGIEYLTTPICAIGGFIGGAGYFIGDSIADIFRKGQDVYINTGDIMNVKLINPIDIPVY
;
A
#
# COMPACT_ATOMS: atom_id res chain seq x y z
N MET A 1 -73.53 -3.38 -13.50
CA MET A 1 -72.35 -2.60 -13.20
C MET A 1 -72.05 -2.45 -11.70
N LYS A 2 -73.04 -2.50 -10.79
CA LYS A 2 -72.84 -2.36 -9.32
C LYS A 2 -72.04 -3.54 -8.73
N ASN A 3 -72.29 -4.79 -9.18
CA ASN A 3 -71.65 -5.99 -8.67
C ASN A 3 -70.18 -6.14 -9.07
N ILE A 4 -69.79 -5.62 -10.24
CA ILE A 4 -68.38 -5.66 -10.69
C ILE A 4 -67.47 -4.77 -9.87
N LYS A 5 -67.97 -3.58 -9.45
CA LYS A 5 -67.21 -2.66 -8.58
C LYS A 5 -67.00 -3.27 -7.20
N MET A 6 -67.98 -3.98 -6.68
CA MET A 6 -67.88 -4.65 -5.38
C MET A 6 -66.89 -5.82 -5.40
N ILE A 7 -66.84 -6.59 -6.49
CA ILE A 7 -65.85 -7.68 -6.69
C ILE A 7 -64.43 -7.12 -6.77
N PHE A 8 -64.22 -6.00 -7.50
CA PHE A 8 -62.89 -5.33 -7.58
C PHE A 8 -62.43 -4.75 -6.23
N THR A 9 -63.35 -4.21 -5.46
CA THR A 9 -63.02 -3.69 -4.12
C THR A 9 -62.65 -4.80 -3.16
N VAL A 10 -63.36 -5.93 -3.14
CA VAL A 10 -63.04 -7.06 -2.32
C VAL A 10 -61.71 -7.73 -2.75
N MET A 11 -61.44 -7.82 -4.04
CA MET A 11 -60.17 -8.35 -4.58
C MET A 11 -58.99 -7.47 -4.22
N PHE A 12 -59.15 -6.13 -4.23
CA PHE A 12 -58.12 -5.18 -3.82
C PHE A 12 -57.80 -5.26 -2.30
N VAL A 13 -58.83 -5.40 -1.49
CA VAL A 13 -58.66 -5.57 -0.01
C VAL A 13 -57.96 -6.87 0.33
N ILE A 14 -58.25 -7.98 -0.37
CA ILE A 14 -57.55 -9.27 -0.20
C ILE A 14 -56.09 -9.17 -0.60
N PHE A 15 -55.75 -8.42 -1.69
CA PHE A 15 -54.38 -8.26 -2.14
C PHE A 15 -53.51 -7.43 -1.21
N THR A 16 -54.07 -6.51 -0.44
CA THR A 16 -53.32 -5.69 0.54
C THR A 16 -52.99 -6.46 1.84
N PHE A 17 -53.64 -7.56 2.14
CA PHE A 17 -53.36 -8.37 3.34
C PHE A 17 -52.29 -9.44 3.17
N THR A 18 -51.86 -9.73 1.94
CA THR A 18 -50.87 -10.81 1.65
C THR A 18 -49.42 -10.38 1.71
N THR A 19 -49.10 -9.12 2.01
CA THR A 19 -47.71 -8.62 2.09
C THR A 19 -47.17 -8.46 3.53
N SER A 20 -47.68 -9.24 4.48
CA SER A 20 -46.97 -9.41 5.74
C SER A 20 -45.71 -10.26 5.46
N VAL A 21 -44.66 -9.61 5.06
CA VAL A 21 -43.32 -10.21 5.14
C VAL A 21 -43.05 -10.51 6.61
N PHE A 22 -43.19 -11.75 7.00
CA PHE A 22 -42.67 -12.23 8.26
C PHE A 22 -41.15 -12.06 8.21
N ALA A 23 -40.64 -10.91 8.65
CA ALA A 23 -39.30 -10.82 9.12
C ALA A 23 -39.21 -11.80 10.28
N GLY A 24 -38.59 -12.94 10.09
CA GLY A 24 -38.35 -13.90 11.17
C GLY A 24 -37.65 -13.20 12.31
N PRO A 25 -37.87 -13.65 13.56
CA PRO A 25 -37.29 -12.99 14.73
C PRO A 25 -35.75 -12.90 14.51
N PHE A 26 -35.23 -11.69 14.52
CA PHE A 26 -33.82 -11.45 14.52
C PHE A 26 -33.22 -12.13 15.76
N ASN A 27 -32.47 -13.21 15.53
CA ASN A 27 -31.88 -13.95 16.64
C ASN A 27 -30.69 -13.15 17.15
N ALA A 28 -30.90 -12.33 18.16
CA ALA A 28 -29.90 -11.45 18.78
C ALA A 28 -28.77 -12.20 19.51
N SER A 29 -28.74 -13.53 19.42
CA SER A 29 -27.75 -14.40 20.07
C SER A 29 -26.57 -14.77 19.18
N ALA A 30 -26.32 -14.05 18.09
CA ALA A 30 -25.10 -14.26 17.31
C ALA A 30 -23.88 -13.96 18.20
N LYS A 31 -23.12 -15.00 18.53
CA LYS A 31 -21.84 -14.85 19.23
C LYS A 31 -20.90 -14.06 18.31
N THR A 32 -20.44 -12.92 18.79
CA THR A 32 -19.41 -12.15 18.09
C THR A 32 -18.07 -12.37 18.76
N LYS A 33 -17.01 -12.38 17.96
CA LYS A 33 -15.63 -12.33 18.43
C LYS A 33 -14.98 -11.05 17.97
N ARG A 34 -14.33 -10.38 18.91
CA ARG A 34 -13.66 -9.11 18.65
C ARG A 34 -12.22 -9.31 18.23
N ILE A 35 -11.83 -8.66 17.14
CA ILE A 35 -10.44 -8.44 16.79
C ILE A 35 -10.06 -7.04 17.28
N PRO A 36 -9.06 -6.92 18.17
CA PRO A 36 -8.70 -5.63 18.76
C PRO A 36 -8.05 -4.70 17.74
N ALA A 37 -8.22 -3.40 17.96
CA ALA A 37 -7.44 -2.38 17.25
C ALA A 37 -5.93 -2.65 17.41
N GLY A 38 -5.16 -2.31 16.39
CA GLY A 38 -3.72 -2.55 16.39
C GLY A 38 -3.30 -3.94 15.90
N THR A 39 -4.25 -4.85 15.64
CA THR A 39 -3.94 -6.15 15.02
C THR A 39 -3.37 -5.95 13.63
N THR A 40 -2.27 -6.65 13.33
CA THR A 40 -1.60 -6.60 12.03
C THR A 40 -2.10 -7.72 11.14
N PHE A 41 -2.44 -7.37 9.91
CA PHE A 41 -2.83 -8.30 8.85
C PHE A 41 -1.76 -8.29 7.75
N GLN A 42 -1.49 -9.45 7.17
CA GLN A 42 -0.69 -9.58 5.95
C GLN A 42 -1.64 -9.79 4.79
N LEU A 43 -1.64 -8.85 3.85
CA LEU A 43 -2.50 -8.87 2.68
C LEU A 43 -1.67 -9.10 1.43
N GLU A 44 -2.12 -9.98 0.56
CA GLU A 44 -1.60 -10.20 -0.79
C GLU A 44 -2.53 -9.57 -1.79
N PHE A 45 -2.03 -8.71 -2.68
CA PHE A 45 -2.82 -8.05 -3.71
C PHE A 45 -3.15 -9.03 -4.84
N LEU A 46 -4.43 -9.15 -5.18
CA LEU A 46 -4.91 -10.01 -6.27
C LEU A 46 -4.92 -9.31 -7.63
N GLN A 47 -4.77 -8.00 -7.65
CA GLN A 47 -4.72 -7.18 -8.86
C GLN A 47 -3.71 -6.05 -8.69
N PRO A 48 -3.10 -5.58 -9.79
CA PRO A 48 -2.12 -4.51 -9.72
C PRO A 48 -2.79 -3.18 -9.40
N VAL A 49 -2.13 -2.36 -8.58
CA VAL A 49 -2.54 -0.99 -8.24
C VAL A 49 -1.37 -0.05 -8.49
N SER A 50 -1.57 1.02 -9.24
CA SER A 50 -0.49 1.95 -9.56
C SER A 50 -0.95 3.40 -9.65
N THR A 51 -0.02 4.32 -9.43
CA THR A 51 -0.28 5.76 -9.64
C THR A 51 -0.24 6.18 -11.10
N PHE A 52 0.22 5.31 -11.99
CA PHE A 52 0.26 5.56 -13.43
C PHE A 52 -1.10 5.40 -14.09
N SER A 53 -1.85 4.36 -13.72
CA SER A 53 -3.13 4.00 -14.33
C SER A 53 -4.34 4.10 -13.40
N GLY A 54 -4.11 4.16 -12.07
CA GLY A 54 -5.16 4.21 -11.07
C GLY A 54 -5.73 5.61 -10.89
N ASN A 55 -7.01 5.68 -10.59
CA ASN A 55 -7.73 6.90 -10.28
C ASN A 55 -8.32 6.82 -8.87
N SER A 56 -8.61 7.98 -8.28
CA SER A 56 -9.38 8.03 -7.04
C SER A 56 -10.74 7.36 -7.23
N GLY A 57 -11.12 6.47 -6.32
CA GLY A 57 -12.34 5.66 -6.38
C GLY A 57 -12.17 4.28 -7.04
N ASP A 58 -11.05 4.01 -7.70
CA ASP A 58 -10.79 2.66 -8.25
C ASP A 58 -10.69 1.65 -7.11
N SER A 59 -11.42 0.55 -7.21
CA SER A 59 -11.42 -0.51 -6.20
C SER A 59 -10.28 -1.50 -6.43
N PHE A 60 -9.77 -2.05 -5.34
CA PHE A 60 -8.83 -3.16 -5.38
C PHE A 60 -9.25 -4.29 -4.44
N VAL A 61 -8.69 -5.46 -4.70
CA VAL A 61 -8.95 -6.68 -3.93
C VAL A 61 -7.62 -7.26 -3.46
N ALA A 62 -7.58 -7.61 -2.19
CA ALA A 62 -6.49 -8.32 -1.56
C ALA A 62 -7.01 -9.54 -0.79
N THR A 63 -6.16 -10.48 -0.50
CA THR A 63 -6.48 -11.65 0.32
C THR A 63 -5.62 -11.69 1.57
N LEU A 64 -6.21 -12.18 2.65
CA LEU A 64 -5.51 -12.37 3.92
C LEU A 64 -4.60 -13.60 3.83
N LEU A 65 -3.30 -13.43 4.04
CA LEU A 65 -2.34 -14.53 3.98
C LEU A 65 -2.38 -15.40 5.24
N ASN A 66 -2.50 -14.77 6.40
CA ASN A 66 -2.47 -15.47 7.69
C ASN A 66 -3.84 -15.41 8.35
N GLU A 67 -4.28 -16.55 8.88
CA GLU A 67 -5.52 -16.61 9.67
C GLU A 67 -5.44 -15.70 10.91
N GLN A 68 -6.58 -15.13 11.28
CA GLN A 68 -6.73 -14.39 12.51
C GLN A 68 -7.50 -15.24 13.51
N THR A 69 -6.89 -15.45 14.67
CA THR A 69 -7.45 -16.30 15.74
C THR A 69 -7.76 -15.47 16.98
N SER A 70 -8.75 -15.91 17.75
CA SER A 70 -8.98 -15.43 19.12
C SER A 70 -9.14 -16.64 20.03
N GLY A 71 -8.12 -16.85 20.86
CA GLY A 71 -7.95 -18.11 21.60
C GLY A 71 -7.75 -19.28 20.65
N THR A 72 -8.53 -20.32 20.77
CA THR A 72 -8.45 -21.54 19.93
C THR A 72 -9.32 -21.48 18.66
N SER A 73 -10.03 -20.37 18.43
CA SER A 73 -10.96 -20.29 17.31
C SER A 73 -10.43 -19.36 16.21
N VAL A 74 -10.45 -19.83 14.97
CA VAL A 74 -10.19 -19.02 13.80
C VAL A 74 -11.39 -18.09 13.58
N ILE A 75 -11.10 -16.78 13.49
CA ILE A 75 -12.13 -15.77 13.24
C ILE A 75 -12.16 -15.41 11.76
N LEU A 76 -10.98 -15.16 11.18
CA LEU A 76 -10.79 -14.91 9.74
C LEU A 76 -9.77 -15.90 9.23
N PRO A 77 -10.16 -16.87 8.40
CA PRO A 77 -9.22 -17.81 7.80
C PRO A 77 -8.34 -17.13 6.77
N ALA A 78 -7.19 -17.72 6.50
CA ALA A 78 -6.37 -17.35 5.35
C ALA A 78 -7.21 -17.47 4.06
N GLY A 79 -6.94 -16.60 3.09
CA GLY A 79 -7.75 -16.50 1.87
C GLY A 79 -9.01 -15.63 2.00
N THR A 80 -9.28 -15.09 3.19
CA THR A 80 -10.38 -14.12 3.36
C THR A 80 -10.12 -12.88 2.50
N ILE A 81 -11.15 -12.45 1.78
CA ILE A 81 -11.07 -11.31 0.86
C ILE A 81 -11.17 -10.00 1.64
N VAL A 82 -10.26 -9.10 1.35
CA VAL A 82 -10.28 -7.70 1.80
C VAL A 82 -10.45 -6.82 0.59
N ARG A 83 -11.39 -5.90 0.64
CA ARG A 83 -11.62 -4.91 -0.41
C ARG A 83 -11.23 -3.53 0.08
N GLY A 84 -10.79 -2.72 -0.86
CA GLY A 84 -10.48 -1.33 -0.62
C GLY A 84 -10.59 -0.53 -1.91
N SER A 85 -10.32 0.75 -1.78
CA SER A 85 -10.32 1.70 -2.88
C SER A 85 -9.11 2.62 -2.83
N ILE A 86 -8.77 3.19 -3.98
CA ILE A 86 -7.77 4.25 -4.06
C ILE A 86 -8.43 5.54 -3.56
N LEU A 87 -7.97 6.05 -2.42
CA LEU A 87 -8.50 7.28 -1.86
C LEU A 87 -8.06 8.50 -2.68
N ASP A 88 -6.76 8.59 -2.99
CA ASP A 88 -6.19 9.69 -3.78
C ASP A 88 -4.92 9.24 -4.50
N VAL A 89 -4.66 9.85 -5.65
CA VAL A 89 -3.45 9.64 -6.46
C VAL A 89 -2.79 10.98 -6.75
N LYS A 90 -1.57 11.14 -6.26
CA LYS A 90 -0.71 12.26 -6.67
C LYS A 90 0.32 11.77 -7.65
N THR A 91 0.18 12.17 -8.89
CA THR A 91 1.07 11.78 -9.99
C THR A 91 2.50 12.30 -9.79
N ALA A 92 3.46 11.56 -10.29
CA ALA A 92 4.86 11.99 -10.31
C ALA A 92 5.04 13.28 -11.11
N LYS A 93 5.88 14.19 -10.60
CA LYS A 93 6.17 15.50 -11.20
C LYS A 93 7.65 15.65 -11.47
N TYR A 94 8.03 16.72 -12.21
CA TYR A 94 9.42 17.12 -12.38
C TYR A 94 10.12 17.40 -11.04
N PHE A 95 11.43 17.59 -11.06
CA PHE A 95 12.30 17.69 -9.90
C PHE A 95 12.38 16.39 -9.10
N SER A 96 12.43 15.25 -9.79
CA SER A 96 12.47 13.91 -9.20
C SER A 96 11.37 13.65 -8.17
N ARG A 97 10.27 14.43 -8.23
CA ARG A 97 9.16 14.34 -7.29
C ARG A 97 8.30 13.11 -7.59
N GLY A 98 8.44 12.07 -6.76
CA GLY A 98 7.71 10.81 -6.89
C GLY A 98 6.20 10.94 -6.69
N ALA A 99 5.49 9.98 -7.22
CA ALA A 99 4.06 9.82 -7.00
C ALA A 99 3.76 9.42 -5.56
N LYS A 100 2.53 9.70 -5.12
CA LYS A 100 1.95 9.21 -3.87
C LYS A 100 0.64 8.50 -4.13
N LEU A 101 0.45 7.38 -3.44
CA LEU A 101 -0.76 6.56 -3.51
C LEU A 101 -1.37 6.46 -2.12
N TYR A 102 -2.62 6.85 -1.99
CA TYR A 102 -3.40 6.73 -0.76
C TYR A 102 -4.40 5.59 -0.94
N LEU A 103 -4.34 4.61 -0.04
CA LEU A 103 -5.22 3.45 -0.04
C LEU A 103 -6.19 3.55 1.13
N ASP A 104 -7.42 3.18 0.88
CA ASP A 104 -8.46 2.99 1.88
C ASP A 104 -8.94 1.54 1.84
N PHE A 105 -9.14 0.93 3.00
CA PHE A 105 -9.61 -0.44 3.12
C PHE A 105 -11.03 -0.42 3.69
N ASP A 106 -11.99 -0.78 2.85
CA ASP A 106 -13.42 -0.58 3.13
C ASP A 106 -14.03 -1.69 3.98
N HIS A 107 -13.80 -2.93 3.60
CA HIS A 107 -14.44 -4.07 4.25
C HIS A 107 -13.73 -5.40 4.02
N VAL A 108 -13.96 -6.32 4.93
CA VAL A 108 -13.59 -7.72 4.80
C VAL A 108 -14.81 -8.54 4.42
N VAL A 109 -14.64 -9.49 3.48
CA VAL A 109 -15.66 -10.44 3.08
C VAL A 109 -15.37 -11.78 3.75
N THR A 110 -16.19 -12.14 4.72
CA THR A 110 -16.04 -13.43 5.41
C THR A 110 -16.34 -14.61 4.48
N PRO A 111 -15.89 -15.84 4.79
CA PRO A 111 -16.21 -17.03 4.00
C PRO A 111 -17.72 -17.29 3.85
N THR A 112 -18.52 -16.76 4.77
CA THR A 112 -19.99 -16.84 4.71
C THR A 112 -20.62 -15.75 3.82
N GLY A 113 -19.80 -14.95 3.12
CA GLY A 113 -20.25 -13.90 2.22
C GLY A 113 -20.68 -12.59 2.91
N ARG A 114 -20.50 -12.48 4.22
CA ARG A 114 -20.81 -11.22 4.93
C ARG A 114 -19.70 -10.20 4.72
N GLN A 115 -20.11 -8.98 4.48
CA GLN A 115 -19.25 -7.83 4.39
C GLN A 115 -19.22 -7.11 5.74
N ILE A 116 -18.05 -6.97 6.33
CA ILE A 116 -17.86 -6.31 7.62
C ILE A 116 -16.99 -5.09 7.36
N PRO A 117 -17.47 -3.88 7.65
CA PRO A 117 -16.68 -2.67 7.47
C PRO A 117 -15.46 -2.72 8.39
N LEU A 118 -14.32 -2.24 7.89
CA LEU A 118 -13.11 -2.11 8.67
C LEU A 118 -12.32 -0.89 8.19
N GLU A 119 -11.47 -0.39 9.07
CA GLU A 119 -10.52 0.67 8.78
C GLU A 119 -9.12 0.17 9.08
N MET A 120 -8.24 0.22 8.10
CA MET A 120 -6.85 -0.20 8.25
C MET A 120 -5.90 0.86 7.69
N ALA A 121 -4.75 0.97 8.33
CA ALA A 121 -3.64 1.78 7.84
C ALA A 121 -2.51 0.88 7.35
N VAL A 122 -1.79 1.32 6.33
CA VAL A 122 -0.59 0.64 5.88
C VAL A 122 0.47 0.75 6.98
N ALA A 123 0.96 -0.39 7.45
CA ALA A 123 1.97 -0.47 8.51
C ALA A 123 3.37 -0.74 7.94
N GLN A 124 3.46 -1.54 6.87
CA GLN A 124 4.72 -1.85 6.22
C GLN A 124 4.49 -2.20 4.75
N PHE A 125 5.18 -1.49 3.90
CA PHE A 125 5.35 -1.73 2.47
C PHE A 125 6.68 -1.10 2.04
N ASP A 126 6.96 -0.89 0.75
CA ASP A 126 8.23 -0.36 0.23
C ASP A 126 8.65 0.93 0.96
N LYS A 127 7.95 2.04 0.70
CA LYS A 127 8.16 3.31 1.38
C LYS A 127 6.82 3.93 1.77
N ILE A 128 6.67 4.26 3.04
CA ILE A 128 5.47 4.90 3.60
C ILE A 128 5.86 6.30 4.09
N TYR A 129 5.06 7.29 3.71
CA TYR A 129 5.21 8.65 4.19
C TYR A 129 4.47 8.86 5.52
N TYR A 130 4.78 9.94 6.25
CA TYR A 130 4.17 10.20 7.57
C TYR A 130 2.63 10.36 7.54
N ASP A 131 2.06 10.65 6.37
CA ASP A 131 0.61 10.75 6.15
C ASP A 131 -0.04 9.41 5.78
N GLY A 132 0.70 8.31 5.85
CA GLY A 132 0.23 6.95 5.52
C GLY A 132 0.23 6.63 4.03
N SER A 133 0.57 7.58 3.16
CA SER A 133 0.65 7.34 1.72
C SER A 133 1.88 6.51 1.35
N LEU A 134 1.71 5.67 0.34
CA LEU A 134 2.83 5.01 -0.33
C LEU A 134 3.51 5.99 -1.26
N TYR A 135 4.85 5.99 -1.29
CA TYR A 135 5.61 6.84 -2.19
C TYR A 135 6.87 6.14 -2.71
N LYS A 136 7.42 6.63 -3.81
CA LYS A 136 8.65 6.04 -4.38
C LYS A 136 9.89 6.88 -4.08
N ASN A 137 9.82 8.20 -4.22
CA ASN A 137 10.87 9.14 -3.81
C ASN A 137 10.29 10.49 -3.36
N LEU A 138 10.98 11.16 -2.44
CA LEU A 138 10.54 12.42 -1.81
C LEU A 138 10.80 13.67 -2.66
N GLY A 139 11.38 13.53 -3.85
CA GLY A 139 11.68 14.62 -4.74
C GLY A 139 13.15 15.03 -4.77
N TYR A 140 13.42 16.27 -5.21
CA TYR A 140 14.77 16.76 -5.50
C TYR A 140 15.74 16.69 -4.30
N GLY A 141 15.26 16.90 -3.08
CA GLY A 141 16.09 16.78 -1.89
C GLY A 141 16.62 15.36 -1.66
N GLU A 142 15.79 14.34 -1.83
CA GLU A 142 16.22 12.93 -1.76
C GLU A 142 17.16 12.58 -2.92
N ALA A 143 16.88 13.10 -4.12
CA ALA A 143 17.74 12.90 -5.30
C ALA A 143 19.15 13.48 -5.05
N ILE A 144 19.25 14.71 -4.55
CA ILE A 144 20.54 15.32 -4.19
C ILE A 144 21.29 14.49 -3.16
N GLN A 145 20.60 14.01 -2.10
CA GLN A 145 21.25 13.18 -1.09
C GLN A 145 21.78 11.86 -1.68
N ASN A 146 21.01 11.24 -2.57
CA ASN A 146 21.45 10.03 -3.28
C ASN A 146 22.66 10.30 -4.18
N ASN A 147 22.67 11.43 -4.89
CA ASN A 147 23.78 11.84 -5.75
C ASN A 147 25.04 12.14 -4.93
N TYR A 148 24.89 12.79 -3.77
CA TYR A 148 26.00 13.00 -2.83
C TYR A 148 26.56 11.67 -2.32
N ASN A 149 25.73 10.74 -1.95
CA ASN A 149 26.17 9.42 -1.45
C ASN A 149 26.94 8.66 -2.56
N LYS A 150 26.43 8.64 -3.79
CA LYS A 150 27.14 8.03 -4.93
C LYS A 150 28.48 8.73 -5.25
N ALA A 151 28.51 10.07 -5.25
CA ALA A 151 29.73 10.82 -5.45
C ALA A 151 30.79 10.49 -4.39
N SER A 152 30.38 10.40 -3.12
CA SER A 152 31.23 9.99 -2.02
C SER A 152 31.75 8.54 -2.19
N GLU A 153 30.89 7.62 -2.67
CA GLU A 153 31.28 6.24 -2.95
C GLU A 153 32.31 6.16 -4.08
N ILE A 154 32.15 6.94 -5.18
CA ILE A 154 33.13 7.01 -6.26
C ILE A 154 34.50 7.45 -5.71
N THR A 155 34.53 8.48 -4.87
CA THR A 155 35.75 8.97 -4.24
C THR A 155 36.40 7.91 -3.34
N LYS A 156 35.61 7.22 -2.51
CA LYS A 156 36.10 6.13 -1.64
C LYS A 156 36.70 4.98 -2.47
N ARG A 157 35.98 4.50 -3.47
CA ARG A 157 36.45 3.41 -4.34
C ARG A 157 37.76 3.79 -5.05
N ALA A 158 37.86 4.99 -5.59
CA ALA A 158 39.08 5.47 -6.24
C ALA A 158 40.26 5.50 -5.26
N THR A 159 40.04 5.95 -4.01
CA THR A 159 41.07 5.94 -2.97
C THR A 159 41.50 4.52 -2.59
N GLU A 160 40.58 3.57 -2.49
CA GLU A 160 40.86 2.16 -2.22
C GLU A 160 41.67 1.54 -3.35
N TYR A 161 41.34 1.84 -4.61
CA TYR A 161 42.14 1.41 -5.76
C TYR A 161 43.57 1.96 -5.71
N GLY A 162 43.74 3.23 -5.32
CA GLY A 162 45.09 3.83 -5.15
C GLY A 162 45.89 3.12 -4.07
N LYS A 163 45.28 2.75 -2.94
CA LYS A 163 45.96 1.96 -1.89
C LYS A 163 46.36 0.58 -2.38
N LYS A 164 45.43 -0.19 -2.99
CA LYS A 164 45.73 -1.52 -3.53
C LYS A 164 46.80 -1.50 -4.61
N ALA A 165 46.80 -0.51 -5.50
CA ALA A 165 47.86 -0.35 -6.49
C ALA A 165 49.22 -0.07 -5.84
N GLY A 166 49.23 0.66 -4.70
CA GLY A 166 50.46 0.92 -3.93
C GLY A 166 51.00 -0.32 -3.19
N GLU A 167 50.13 -1.21 -2.73
CA GLU A 167 50.53 -2.46 -2.07
C GLU A 167 51.41 -3.36 -2.98
N SER A 168 51.26 -3.25 -4.28
CA SER A 168 52.06 -4.04 -5.26
C SER A 168 53.51 -3.57 -5.40
N ALA A 169 53.83 -2.36 -4.90
CA ALA A 169 55.21 -1.82 -4.97
C ALA A 169 55.46 -0.88 -3.78
N PRO A 170 56.25 -1.28 -2.81
CA PRO A 170 56.54 -0.49 -1.61
C PRO A 170 57.05 0.91 -1.93
N GLY A 171 56.41 1.92 -1.34
CA GLY A 171 56.77 3.33 -1.54
C GLY A 171 55.96 4.05 -2.62
N ILE A 172 55.30 3.35 -3.55
CA ILE A 172 54.45 3.96 -4.56
C ILE A 172 53.07 4.38 -4.00
N GLU A 173 52.63 3.78 -2.93
CA GLU A 173 51.39 4.10 -2.21
C GLU A 173 51.27 5.57 -1.81
N TYR A 174 52.36 6.22 -1.48
CA TYR A 174 52.42 7.65 -1.15
C TYR A 174 52.10 8.57 -2.34
N LEU A 175 52.23 8.06 -3.57
CA LEU A 175 51.90 8.76 -4.80
C LEU A 175 50.54 8.34 -5.38
N THR A 176 50.29 7.04 -5.44
CA THR A 176 49.09 6.50 -6.08
C THR A 176 47.80 6.83 -5.27
N THR A 177 47.85 6.74 -3.96
CA THR A 177 46.68 7.01 -3.12
C THR A 177 46.19 8.46 -3.26
N PRO A 178 47.03 9.52 -3.13
CA PRO A 178 46.58 10.90 -3.33
C PRO A 178 46.10 11.18 -4.76
N ILE A 179 46.75 10.65 -5.77
CA ILE A 179 46.37 10.86 -7.17
C ILE A 179 45.00 10.23 -7.44
N CYS A 180 44.76 9.01 -6.98
CA CYS A 180 43.46 8.34 -7.12
C CYS A 180 42.38 9.01 -6.30
N ALA A 181 42.71 9.53 -5.11
CA ALA A 181 41.75 10.27 -4.28
C ALA A 181 41.32 11.58 -4.94
N ILE A 182 42.28 12.34 -5.54
CA ILE A 182 41.97 13.56 -6.26
C ILE A 182 41.13 13.24 -7.50
N GLY A 183 41.51 12.22 -8.29
CA GLY A 183 40.76 11.76 -9.46
C GLY A 183 39.34 11.30 -9.09
N GLY A 184 39.19 10.58 -8.00
CA GLY A 184 37.89 10.15 -7.47
C GLY A 184 37.03 11.32 -6.99
N PHE A 185 37.65 12.31 -6.35
CA PHE A 185 36.96 13.54 -5.93
C PHE A 185 36.46 14.36 -7.13
N ILE A 186 37.27 14.56 -8.15
CA ILE A 186 36.87 15.26 -9.37
C ILE A 186 35.76 14.50 -10.10
N GLY A 187 35.89 13.17 -10.21
CA GLY A 187 34.89 12.31 -10.83
C GLY A 187 33.57 12.30 -10.03
N GLY A 188 33.65 12.22 -8.71
CA GLY A 188 32.50 12.29 -7.80
C GLY A 188 31.80 13.66 -7.87
N ALA A 189 32.56 14.75 -7.86
CA ALA A 189 32.00 16.10 -7.99
C ALA A 189 31.34 16.31 -9.37
N GLY A 190 31.96 15.85 -10.44
CA GLY A 190 31.39 15.89 -11.79
C GLY A 190 30.08 15.09 -11.89
N TYR A 191 30.04 13.89 -11.33
CA TYR A 191 28.84 13.08 -11.22
C TYR A 191 27.73 13.80 -10.43
N PHE A 192 28.07 14.31 -9.24
CA PHE A 192 27.12 15.04 -8.39
C PHE A 192 26.49 16.23 -9.11
N ILE A 193 27.28 17.07 -9.73
CA ILE A 193 26.79 18.26 -10.46
C ILE A 193 25.92 17.83 -11.64
N GLY A 194 26.44 16.93 -12.47
CA GLY A 194 25.74 16.49 -13.69
C GLY A 194 24.40 15.81 -13.40
N ASP A 195 24.36 14.90 -12.45
CA ASP A 195 23.15 14.14 -12.13
C ASP A 195 22.14 15.01 -11.34
N SER A 196 22.62 15.92 -10.48
CA SER A 196 21.76 16.90 -9.80
C SER A 196 21.08 17.87 -10.76
N ILE A 197 21.76 18.30 -11.82
CA ILE A 197 21.15 19.12 -12.88
C ILE A 197 20.13 18.27 -13.66
N ALA A 198 20.47 17.04 -14.01
CA ALA A 198 19.55 16.12 -14.71
C ALA A 198 18.27 15.87 -13.89
N ASP A 199 18.37 15.76 -12.57
CA ASP A 199 17.22 15.54 -11.69
C ASP A 199 16.21 16.71 -11.66
N ILE A 200 16.63 17.91 -12.04
CA ILE A 200 15.70 19.04 -12.23
C ILE A 200 14.70 18.73 -13.34
N PHE A 201 15.17 18.07 -14.41
CA PHE A 201 14.35 17.73 -15.57
C PHE A 201 13.75 16.33 -15.50
N ARG A 202 14.22 15.50 -14.57
CA ARG A 202 13.74 14.13 -14.40
C ARG A 202 12.38 14.11 -13.70
N LYS A 203 11.43 13.38 -14.28
CA LYS A 203 10.16 13.07 -13.63
C LYS A 203 10.41 12.04 -12.52
N GLY A 204 9.73 12.18 -11.40
CA GLY A 204 9.75 11.19 -10.33
C GLY A 204 9.15 9.85 -10.75
N GLN A 205 9.33 8.85 -9.92
CA GLN A 205 8.84 7.49 -10.17
C GLN A 205 7.40 7.33 -9.69
N ASP A 206 6.65 6.49 -10.42
CA ASP A 206 5.32 6.07 -10.01
C ASP A 206 5.39 4.96 -8.96
N VAL A 207 4.34 4.84 -8.14
CA VAL A 207 4.15 3.75 -7.19
C VAL A 207 3.44 2.60 -7.90
N TYR A 208 3.96 1.39 -7.76
CA TYR A 208 3.39 0.17 -8.29
C TYR A 208 3.27 -0.86 -7.16
N ILE A 209 2.10 -1.44 -7.06
CA ILE A 209 1.82 -2.65 -6.29
C ILE A 209 1.44 -3.70 -7.32
N ASN A 210 2.20 -4.78 -7.42
CA ASN A 210 1.92 -5.85 -8.37
C ASN A 210 1.00 -6.89 -7.75
N THR A 211 0.38 -7.69 -8.59
CA THR A 211 -0.31 -8.91 -8.15
C THR A 211 0.68 -9.82 -7.45
N GLY A 212 0.33 -10.30 -6.25
CA GLY A 212 1.21 -11.12 -5.41
C GLY A 212 2.08 -10.31 -4.44
N ASP A 213 2.12 -8.96 -4.54
CA ASP A 213 2.81 -8.16 -3.55
C ASP A 213 2.15 -8.25 -2.18
N ILE A 214 2.97 -8.38 -1.14
CA ILE A 214 2.52 -8.52 0.24
C ILE A 214 2.65 -7.18 0.96
N MET A 215 1.57 -6.78 1.63
CA MET A 215 1.51 -5.56 2.43
C MET A 215 1.07 -5.88 3.85
N ASN A 216 1.77 -5.33 4.84
CA ASN A 216 1.32 -5.37 6.22
C ASN A 216 0.45 -4.13 6.49
N VAL A 217 -0.76 -4.38 6.97
CA VAL A 217 -1.72 -3.35 7.38
C VAL A 217 -2.10 -3.53 8.83
N LYS A 218 -2.46 -2.46 9.50
CA LYS A 218 -2.83 -2.46 10.90
C LYS A 218 -4.26 -1.95 11.07
N LEU A 219 -5.06 -2.71 11.81
CA LEU A 219 -6.44 -2.36 12.12
C LEU A 219 -6.47 -1.09 13.00
N ILE A 220 -7.21 -0.09 12.57
CA ILE A 220 -7.36 1.19 13.30
C ILE A 220 -8.41 1.03 14.40
N ASN A 221 -9.59 0.56 14.04
CA ASN A 221 -10.71 0.35 14.94
C ASN A 221 -10.98 -1.14 15.19
N PRO A 222 -11.39 -1.55 16.40
CA PRO A 222 -11.72 -2.95 16.64
C PRO A 222 -12.95 -3.37 15.83
N ILE A 223 -12.95 -4.61 15.33
CA ILE A 223 -14.08 -5.17 14.57
C ILE A 223 -14.68 -6.36 15.31
N ASP A 224 -16.00 -6.47 15.25
CA ASP A 224 -16.76 -7.59 15.83
C ASP A 224 -17.25 -8.50 14.71
N ILE A 225 -16.75 -9.73 14.69
CA ILE A 225 -17.07 -10.72 13.65
C ILE A 225 -18.02 -11.76 14.20
N PRO A 226 -19.21 -11.94 13.60
CA PRO A 226 -20.13 -12.98 14.02
C PRO A 226 -19.54 -14.36 13.73
N VAL A 227 -19.48 -15.21 14.77
CA VAL A 227 -19.07 -16.61 14.69
C VAL A 227 -20.27 -17.49 14.94
N TYR A 228 -20.38 -18.59 14.17
CA TYR A 228 -21.47 -19.55 14.26
C TYR A 228 -20.99 -20.84 14.92
#